data_e1d2260c72956c8d67ab838947f52a1a
#
_entry.id   e1d2260c72956c8d67ab838947f52a1a
#
_cell.length_a   1.000
_cell.length_b   1.000
_cell.length_c   1.000
_cell.angle_alpha   90.00
_cell.angle_beta   90.00
_cell.angle_gamma   90.00
#
_symmetry.space_group_name_H-M   'P 1'
#
loop_
_entity.id
_entity.type
_entity.pdbx_description
1 polymer ?
#
loop_
_entity_poly.entity_id
_entity_poly.type
_entity_poly.pdbx_seq_one_letter_code
_entity_poly.pdbx_strand_id
1 'polypeptide(L)'
;MNLDIIKYRLFRVVTVFSCSLLPFSCVQDDDVACNSESEEGNVSLQLKVETAANNSETVPTTEEAQIHTLRVYAFADIPADDADADKDGRLVGYYYTDKPAATTSLTFDMDITFYQKGTQKVNFYVVANEGAMSTPGVSKPFTQNTTEQELKDYTFTQLEGPVSSKGLPMYHQSSVTLNKAGSTSVPAFNLQRPIGKLEVFAAKPVGEMSELKIKGLTLLESGTRARNYLMPQTPDVLKGITSISGDFQIPVKADVVIGNMKDDNKKEPGNFTAVQQSPAYLFENPWGSTLWNTQRDEKGNVLQIDYAYAGDARTGLVYLPPIIRNNYYTIYCLFHNEGKITVSCRVLPWNLTKYDDIVFDYPTYSNPITPFDWTGDPETAQFLHPTVYYSGEDNWDGSYSFKFSMTGPKGQHWKPTFYYGADTTPEDYKVSVWQGTTQIEKEKDGYPVSPAPYIIKVKATKPENVGKNVSLGISYQPAWGGPAQLLLINGWTGALKWEKSEYAELIKIVQIEPPTTK
;
A
#
# COMPACT_ATOMS: atom_id res chain seq x y z
N MET A 1 -40.75 21.51 18.96
CA MET A 1 -42.08 20.90 18.80
C MET A 1 -41.98 19.93 17.64
N ASN A 2 -42.21 18.67 17.96
CA ASN A 2 -42.28 17.44 17.15
C ASN A 2 -41.00 16.83 16.58
N LEU A 3 -40.57 15.84 17.36
CA LEU A 3 -39.84 14.66 16.91
C LEU A 3 -40.78 13.75 16.13
N ASP A 4 -40.32 13.19 15.02
CA ASP A 4 -40.94 12.00 14.46
C ASP A 4 -39.88 10.89 14.28
N ILE A 5 -40.14 9.85 15.04
CA ILE A 5 -39.39 8.60 15.16
C ILE A 5 -39.79 7.71 13.98
N ILE A 6 -38.81 7.32 13.14
CA ILE A 6 -39.03 6.30 12.11
C ILE A 6 -38.72 4.93 12.69
N LYS A 7 -39.76 4.12 12.85
CA LYS A 7 -39.72 2.72 13.28
C LYS A 7 -39.28 1.81 12.14
N TYR A 8 -38.18 1.08 12.35
CA TYR A 8 -37.84 -0.05 11.52
C TYR A 8 -38.80 -1.21 11.73
N ARG A 9 -39.44 -1.66 10.66
CA ARG A 9 -40.20 -2.92 10.64
C ARG A 9 -39.30 -4.03 10.10
N LEU A 10 -39.05 -5.00 10.97
CA LEU A 10 -38.47 -6.30 10.64
C LEU A 10 -39.54 -7.15 9.94
N PHE A 11 -39.31 -7.54 8.69
CA PHE A 11 -40.11 -8.57 8.02
C PHE A 11 -39.41 -9.92 8.22
N ARG A 12 -40.02 -10.79 9.02
CA ARG A 12 -39.70 -12.22 9.08
C ARG A 12 -40.54 -12.94 8.02
N VAL A 13 -39.86 -13.51 7.01
CA VAL A 13 -40.48 -14.50 6.13
C VAL A 13 -40.23 -15.88 6.73
N VAL A 14 -41.29 -16.52 7.17
CA VAL A 14 -41.29 -17.93 7.60
C VAL A 14 -41.64 -18.75 6.36
N THR A 15 -40.68 -19.50 5.84
CA THR A 15 -40.93 -20.52 4.81
C THR A 15 -41.15 -21.86 5.47
N VAL A 16 -42.35 -22.35 5.41
CA VAL A 16 -42.74 -23.69 5.86
C VAL A 16 -42.28 -24.70 4.82
N PHE A 17 -41.34 -25.55 5.16
CA PHE A 17 -40.97 -26.72 4.36
C PHE A 17 -41.82 -27.93 4.78
N SER A 18 -42.62 -28.42 3.86
CA SER A 18 -43.41 -29.64 3.99
C SER A 18 -42.47 -30.85 3.81
N CYS A 19 -42.26 -31.61 4.87
CA CYS A 19 -41.59 -32.92 4.83
C CYS A 19 -42.56 -33.99 4.30
N SER A 20 -42.29 -34.53 3.10
CA SER A 20 -42.85 -35.79 2.64
C SER A 20 -41.93 -36.92 3.07
N LEU A 21 -42.37 -37.71 4.06
CA LEU A 21 -41.77 -38.97 4.50
C LEU A 21 -42.06 -40.08 3.52
N LEU A 22 -41.00 -40.64 2.92
CA LEU A 22 -41.06 -41.96 2.27
C LEU A 22 -40.24 -42.94 3.12
N PRO A 23 -40.75 -44.13 3.41
CA PRO A 23 -40.02 -45.11 4.20
C PRO A 23 -39.07 -45.91 3.31
N PHE A 24 -37.77 -45.86 3.59
CA PHE A 24 -36.81 -46.81 3.04
C PHE A 24 -36.71 -48.00 3.98
N SER A 25 -37.02 -49.17 3.45
CA SER A 25 -36.88 -50.49 4.00
C SER A 25 -35.39 -50.80 4.23
N CYS A 26 -35.05 -51.16 5.45
CA CYS A 26 -33.78 -51.81 5.78
C CYS A 26 -33.76 -53.22 5.21
N VAL A 27 -32.77 -53.48 4.35
CA VAL A 27 -32.29 -54.85 4.16
C VAL A 27 -30.96 -54.94 4.91
N GLN A 28 -30.97 -55.76 5.92
CA GLN A 28 -29.83 -56.21 6.70
C GLN A 28 -29.22 -57.37 5.91
N ASP A 29 -27.98 -57.27 5.48
CA ASP A 29 -27.19 -58.40 5.02
C ASP A 29 -25.80 -58.38 5.65
N ASP A 30 -25.36 -59.56 6.00
CA ASP A 30 -24.32 -59.92 6.95
C ASP A 30 -22.89 -59.69 6.38
N ASP A 31 -21.98 -59.40 7.32
CA ASP A 31 -20.55 -59.75 7.41
C ASP A 31 -19.77 -59.91 6.06
N VAL A 32 -19.14 -58.81 5.67
CA VAL A 32 -17.88 -58.87 4.90
C VAL A 32 -16.80 -58.10 5.67
N ALA A 33 -15.80 -58.86 6.09
CA ALA A 33 -14.57 -58.29 6.71
C ALA A 33 -13.97 -57.24 5.80
N CYS A 34 -14.01 -55.96 6.21
CA CYS A 34 -13.34 -54.88 5.53
C CYS A 34 -11.83 -55.07 5.60
N ASN A 35 -11.25 -55.53 4.54
CA ASN A 35 -9.86 -55.32 4.24
C ASN A 35 -9.62 -53.82 4.16
N SER A 36 -8.67 -53.29 4.93
CA SER A 36 -8.23 -51.91 4.92
C SER A 36 -7.37 -51.62 3.70
N GLU A 37 -7.99 -51.53 2.54
CA GLU A 37 -7.36 -50.90 1.39
C GLU A 37 -7.70 -49.43 1.42
N SER A 38 -6.69 -48.58 1.30
CA SER A 38 -6.83 -47.13 1.10
C SER A 38 -7.54 -46.91 -0.22
N GLU A 39 -8.86 -46.75 -0.18
CA GLU A 39 -9.60 -46.43 -1.41
C GLU A 39 -9.29 -44.98 -1.83
N GLU A 40 -8.34 -44.83 -2.73
CA GLU A 40 -8.22 -43.63 -3.55
C GLU A 40 -9.59 -43.40 -4.21
N GLY A 41 -10.15 -42.22 -4.06
CA GLY A 41 -11.46 -41.89 -4.65
C GLY A 41 -11.44 -40.51 -5.27
N ASN A 42 -12.20 -40.34 -6.35
CA ASN A 42 -12.33 -39.04 -6.99
C ASN A 42 -13.64 -38.36 -6.59
N VAL A 43 -13.59 -37.05 -6.37
CA VAL A 43 -14.76 -36.20 -6.18
C VAL A 43 -14.77 -35.13 -7.27
N SER A 44 -15.86 -35.02 -8.01
CA SER A 44 -16.04 -33.95 -8.97
C SER A 44 -16.57 -32.69 -8.28
N LEU A 45 -15.88 -31.57 -8.46
CA LEU A 45 -16.24 -30.28 -7.90
C LEU A 45 -16.61 -29.32 -9.01
N GLN A 46 -17.72 -28.61 -8.83
CA GLN A 46 -18.02 -27.43 -9.64
C GLN A 46 -17.37 -26.22 -9.01
N LEU A 47 -16.44 -25.58 -9.72
CA LEU A 47 -15.65 -24.46 -9.27
C LEU A 47 -16.02 -23.20 -10.06
N LYS A 48 -15.95 -22.05 -9.41
CA LYS A 48 -16.18 -20.73 -10.00
C LYS A 48 -14.97 -19.84 -9.82
N VAL A 49 -14.58 -19.18 -10.90
CA VAL A 49 -13.55 -18.13 -10.91
C VAL A 49 -14.21 -16.82 -11.29
N GLU A 50 -13.84 -15.75 -10.60
CA GLU A 50 -14.35 -14.40 -10.88
C GLU A 50 -13.22 -13.40 -10.87
N THR A 51 -13.25 -12.45 -11.82
CA THR A 51 -12.53 -11.19 -11.70
C THR A 51 -13.41 -10.23 -10.92
N ALA A 52 -12.83 -9.25 -10.26
CA ALA A 52 -13.60 -8.29 -9.48
C ALA A 52 -14.75 -7.69 -10.28
N ALA A 53 -15.91 -7.61 -9.64
CA ALA A 53 -17.13 -7.08 -10.24
C ALA A 53 -16.93 -5.63 -10.70
N ASN A 54 -17.44 -5.35 -11.90
CA ASN A 54 -17.54 -4.01 -12.44
C ASN A 54 -18.45 -3.16 -11.56
N ASN A 55 -17.89 -2.24 -10.80
CA ASN A 55 -18.64 -1.12 -10.25
C ASN A 55 -18.26 0.16 -10.99
N SER A 56 -19.27 0.96 -11.25
CA SER A 56 -19.27 2.09 -12.17
C SER A 56 -18.33 3.26 -11.83
N GLU A 57 -17.55 3.18 -10.77
CA GLU A 57 -16.64 4.27 -10.35
C GLU A 57 -15.17 3.89 -10.27
N THR A 58 -14.85 2.62 -10.33
CA THR A 58 -13.45 2.16 -10.26
C THR A 58 -13.24 0.97 -11.19
N VAL A 59 -12.47 1.13 -12.03
CA VAL A 59 -11.61 0.42 -12.87
C VAL A 59 -11.13 -0.94 -12.33
N PRO A 60 -11.48 -2.07 -12.94
CA PRO A 60 -10.78 -2.40 -14.17
C PRO A 60 -11.60 -2.02 -15.40
N THR A 61 -10.94 -1.65 -16.50
CA THR A 61 -11.62 -1.63 -17.79
C THR A 61 -12.13 -3.03 -18.09
N THR A 62 -13.13 -3.15 -18.96
CA THR A 62 -13.63 -4.46 -19.37
C THR A 62 -12.49 -5.37 -19.84
N GLU A 63 -11.51 -4.83 -20.58
CA GLU A 63 -10.36 -5.56 -21.11
C GLU A 63 -9.41 -6.05 -20.00
N GLU A 64 -9.17 -5.23 -18.97
CA GLU A 64 -8.33 -5.60 -17.83
C GLU A 64 -8.96 -6.70 -16.95
N ALA A 65 -10.28 -6.86 -17.02
CA ALA A 65 -11.02 -7.87 -16.27
C ALA A 65 -11.22 -9.20 -17.04
N GLN A 66 -10.88 -9.26 -18.32
CA GLN A 66 -11.12 -10.44 -19.15
C GLN A 66 -10.18 -11.60 -18.81
N ILE A 67 -10.75 -12.80 -18.79
CA ILE A 67 -10.02 -14.07 -18.68
C ILE A 67 -9.89 -14.64 -20.11
N HIS A 68 -8.66 -14.71 -20.62
CA HIS A 68 -8.33 -15.28 -21.93
C HIS A 68 -7.79 -16.71 -21.83
N THR A 69 -7.13 -17.05 -20.73
CA THR A 69 -6.69 -18.40 -20.40
C THR A 69 -6.90 -18.64 -18.92
N LEU A 70 -7.20 -19.86 -18.54
CA LEU A 70 -7.34 -20.24 -17.14
C LEU A 70 -6.68 -21.60 -16.89
N ARG A 71 -5.87 -21.65 -15.84
CA ARG A 71 -5.24 -22.85 -15.34
C ARG A 71 -5.45 -22.95 -13.84
N VAL A 72 -5.88 -24.12 -13.37
CA VAL A 72 -6.13 -24.38 -11.96
C VAL A 72 -5.38 -25.64 -11.55
N TYR A 73 -4.65 -25.53 -10.47
CA TYR A 73 -3.95 -26.62 -9.81
C TYR A 73 -4.55 -26.84 -8.44
N ALA A 74 -4.68 -28.08 -8.04
CA ALA A 74 -5.06 -28.49 -6.70
C ALA A 74 -3.99 -29.46 -6.19
N PHE A 75 -3.34 -29.10 -5.09
CA PHE A 75 -2.32 -29.93 -4.44
C PHE A 75 -2.83 -30.42 -3.09
N ALA A 76 -2.53 -31.68 -2.74
CA ALA A 76 -2.82 -32.21 -1.41
C ALA A 76 -1.99 -31.45 -0.36
N ASP A 77 -2.61 -31.14 0.78
CA ASP A 77 -1.97 -30.55 1.95
C ASP A 77 -2.19 -31.53 3.11
N ILE A 78 -1.24 -32.45 3.28
CA ILE A 78 -1.33 -33.58 4.21
C ILE A 78 -0.33 -33.37 5.35
N PRO A 79 -0.79 -33.40 6.61
CA PRO A 79 0.10 -33.26 7.76
C PRO A 79 1.21 -34.30 7.79
N ALA A 80 2.39 -33.92 8.27
CA ALA A 80 3.57 -34.79 8.31
C ALA A 80 3.44 -36.02 9.23
N ASP A 81 2.50 -35.99 10.15
CA ASP A 81 2.16 -37.09 11.07
C ASP A 81 1.02 -38.00 10.58
N ASP A 82 0.49 -37.74 9.38
CA ASP A 82 -0.54 -38.55 8.73
C ASP A 82 0.07 -39.81 8.06
N ALA A 83 -0.71 -40.88 7.95
CA ALA A 83 -0.29 -42.10 7.24
C ALA A 83 0.02 -41.88 5.76
N ASP A 84 -0.61 -40.88 5.16
CA ASP A 84 -0.48 -40.51 3.75
C ASP A 84 0.46 -39.29 3.54
N ALA A 85 1.31 -38.97 4.51
CA ALA A 85 2.25 -37.81 4.44
C ALA A 85 3.17 -37.84 3.22
N ASP A 86 3.46 -39.01 2.63
CA ASP A 86 4.22 -39.17 1.38
C ASP A 86 3.48 -38.65 0.14
N LYS A 87 2.21 -38.34 0.27
CA LYS A 87 1.34 -37.76 -0.76
C LYS A 87 1.21 -36.24 -0.65
N ASP A 88 1.79 -35.63 0.39
CA ASP A 88 1.78 -34.17 0.56
C ASP A 88 2.40 -33.47 -0.65
N GLY A 89 1.80 -32.34 -1.06
CA GLY A 89 2.25 -31.56 -2.22
C GLY A 89 2.01 -32.23 -3.57
N ARG A 90 1.37 -33.41 -3.65
CA ARG A 90 1.01 -34.04 -4.93
C ARG A 90 -0.14 -33.31 -5.60
N LEU A 91 -0.09 -33.23 -6.93
CA LEU A 91 -1.20 -32.75 -7.74
C LEU A 91 -2.37 -33.71 -7.65
N VAL A 92 -3.50 -33.26 -7.11
CA VAL A 92 -4.75 -34.02 -6.95
C VAL A 92 -5.86 -33.57 -7.88
N GLY A 93 -5.72 -32.42 -8.52
CA GLY A 93 -6.65 -31.92 -9.52
C GLY A 93 -6.00 -30.91 -10.44
N TYR A 94 -6.45 -30.88 -11.69
CA TYR A 94 -5.94 -29.99 -12.71
C TYR A 94 -7.00 -29.62 -13.73
N TYR A 95 -7.06 -28.33 -14.08
CA TYR A 95 -7.92 -27.81 -15.12
C TYR A 95 -7.17 -26.81 -16.00
N TYR A 96 -7.39 -26.84 -17.30
CA TYR A 96 -6.85 -25.85 -18.23
C TYR A 96 -7.83 -25.54 -19.34
N THR A 97 -7.97 -24.25 -19.68
CA THR A 97 -8.66 -23.80 -20.88
C THR A 97 -7.98 -22.57 -21.48
N ASP A 98 -7.86 -22.56 -22.81
CA ASP A 98 -7.37 -21.44 -23.61
C ASP A 98 -8.47 -20.77 -24.44
N LYS A 99 -9.74 -21.15 -24.20
CA LYS A 99 -10.90 -20.72 -24.97
C LYS A 99 -12.08 -20.22 -24.13
N PRO A 100 -11.90 -19.54 -23.01
CA PRO A 100 -13.04 -18.85 -22.44
C PRO A 100 -13.41 -17.73 -23.43
N ALA A 101 -14.66 -17.67 -23.86
CA ALA A 101 -15.16 -16.48 -24.55
C ALA A 101 -14.95 -15.31 -23.59
N ALA A 102 -14.07 -14.36 -23.94
CA ALA A 102 -13.65 -13.19 -23.16
C ALA A 102 -14.65 -12.84 -22.04
N THR A 103 -14.48 -13.46 -20.88
CA THR A 103 -15.43 -13.44 -19.77
C THR A 103 -14.76 -12.92 -18.50
N THR A 104 -15.55 -12.37 -17.60
CA THR A 104 -15.11 -11.95 -16.26
C THR A 104 -15.44 -13.00 -15.20
N SER A 105 -16.11 -14.07 -15.55
CA SER A 105 -16.45 -15.19 -14.68
C SER A 105 -16.55 -16.49 -15.47
N LEU A 106 -16.03 -17.56 -14.90
CA LEU A 106 -16.07 -18.90 -15.50
C LEU A 106 -16.42 -19.93 -14.44
N THR A 107 -17.36 -20.83 -14.77
CA THR A 107 -17.68 -22.01 -13.96
C THR A 107 -17.23 -23.25 -14.74
N PHE A 108 -16.60 -24.20 -14.05
CA PHE A 108 -16.06 -25.43 -14.62
C PHE A 108 -16.07 -26.57 -13.60
N ASP A 109 -16.04 -27.80 -14.09
CA ASP A 109 -15.94 -28.98 -13.25
C ASP A 109 -14.50 -29.46 -13.21
N MET A 110 -14.04 -29.94 -12.03
CA MET A 110 -12.72 -30.49 -11.81
C MET A 110 -12.77 -31.67 -10.86
N ASP A 111 -12.17 -32.78 -11.26
CA ASP A 111 -12.02 -33.96 -10.41
C ASP A 111 -10.84 -33.82 -9.47
N ILE A 112 -11.05 -34.16 -8.20
CA ILE A 112 -10.03 -34.15 -7.14
C ILE A 112 -9.82 -35.57 -6.64
N THR A 113 -8.58 -36.03 -6.64
CA THR A 113 -8.15 -37.29 -6.06
C THR A 113 -7.99 -37.16 -4.54
N PHE A 114 -8.63 -38.07 -3.80
CA PHE A 114 -8.52 -38.15 -2.35
C PHE A 114 -7.59 -39.29 -1.95
N TYR A 115 -6.60 -38.97 -1.13
CA TYR A 115 -5.72 -39.93 -0.45
C TYR A 115 -6.22 -40.19 0.97
N GLN A 116 -6.77 -39.18 1.64
CA GLN A 116 -7.26 -39.29 3.02
C GLN A 116 -8.71 -39.77 3.10
N LYS A 117 -9.03 -40.48 4.16
CA LYS A 117 -10.41 -40.90 4.46
C LYS A 117 -11.22 -39.72 5.00
N GLY A 118 -12.40 -39.51 4.42
CA GLY A 118 -13.36 -38.51 4.89
C GLY A 118 -13.07 -37.10 4.39
N THR A 119 -12.04 -36.41 4.89
CA THR A 119 -11.70 -35.03 4.52
C THR A 119 -10.26 -34.93 4.07
N GLN A 120 -10.00 -34.05 3.12
CA GLN A 120 -8.67 -33.73 2.65
C GLN A 120 -8.53 -32.23 2.47
N LYS A 121 -7.46 -31.65 3.02
CA LYS A 121 -7.11 -30.26 2.77
C LYS A 121 -6.40 -30.15 1.43
N VAL A 122 -6.80 -29.17 0.63
CA VAL A 122 -6.32 -28.97 -0.74
C VAL A 122 -5.93 -27.51 -0.92
N ASN A 123 -4.72 -27.29 -1.42
CA ASN A 123 -4.21 -25.98 -1.81
C ASN A 123 -4.51 -25.71 -3.28
N PHE A 124 -5.35 -24.73 -3.55
CA PHE A 124 -5.69 -24.30 -4.92
C PHE A 124 -4.81 -23.15 -5.36
N TYR A 125 -4.26 -23.27 -6.57
CA TYR A 125 -3.53 -22.22 -7.27
C TYR A 125 -4.20 -21.98 -8.61
N VAL A 126 -4.61 -20.76 -8.85
CA VAL A 126 -5.24 -20.34 -10.09
C VAL A 126 -4.34 -19.36 -10.81
N VAL A 127 -4.11 -19.59 -12.09
CA VAL A 127 -3.35 -18.70 -12.98
C VAL A 127 -4.24 -18.36 -14.16
N ALA A 128 -4.53 -17.09 -14.36
CA ALA A 128 -5.24 -16.61 -15.53
C ALA A 128 -4.35 -15.72 -16.39
N ASN A 129 -4.56 -15.76 -17.69
CA ASN A 129 -3.84 -14.97 -18.67
C ASN A 129 -2.31 -15.21 -18.64
N GLU A 130 -1.91 -16.48 -18.55
CA GLU A 130 -0.48 -16.84 -18.50
C GLU A 130 0.33 -16.28 -19.68
N GLY A 131 -0.29 -16.12 -20.85
CA GLY A 131 0.32 -15.51 -22.03
C GLY A 131 0.57 -14.00 -21.94
N ALA A 132 0.09 -13.34 -20.87
CA ALA A 132 0.36 -11.93 -20.59
C ALA A 132 1.66 -11.71 -19.81
N MET A 133 2.36 -12.79 -19.44
CA MET A 133 3.64 -12.75 -18.72
C MET A 133 4.73 -13.38 -19.57
N SER A 134 5.94 -12.82 -19.52
CA SER A 134 7.11 -13.44 -20.11
C SER A 134 8.37 -13.26 -19.24
N THR A 135 9.27 -14.20 -19.44
CA THR A 135 10.67 -14.11 -19.00
C THR A 135 11.53 -14.55 -20.17
N PRO A 136 12.44 -13.71 -20.69
CA PRO A 136 13.28 -14.07 -21.83
C PRO A 136 13.98 -15.41 -21.61
N GLY A 137 13.89 -16.30 -22.59
CA GLY A 137 14.48 -17.64 -22.54
C GLY A 137 13.62 -18.72 -21.86
N VAL A 138 12.46 -18.38 -21.32
CA VAL A 138 11.49 -19.35 -20.78
C VAL A 138 10.33 -19.48 -21.73
N SER A 139 10.25 -20.61 -22.43
CA SER A 139 9.09 -20.95 -23.29
C SER A 139 8.09 -21.81 -22.51
N LYS A 140 6.83 -21.37 -22.39
CA LYS A 140 5.73 -22.06 -21.71
C LYS A 140 6.00 -22.32 -20.22
N PRO A 141 5.74 -21.34 -19.36
CA PRO A 141 6.05 -21.43 -17.93
C PRO A 141 5.25 -22.51 -17.19
N PHE A 142 4.02 -22.83 -17.65
CA PHE A 142 3.11 -23.71 -16.92
C PHE A 142 2.69 -24.93 -17.74
N THR A 143 2.70 -26.09 -17.09
CA THR A 143 2.23 -27.37 -17.63
C THR A 143 1.43 -28.12 -16.56
N GLN A 144 0.82 -29.25 -16.89
CA GLN A 144 0.21 -30.11 -15.88
C GLN A 144 1.20 -30.63 -14.84
N ASN A 145 2.50 -30.72 -15.18
CA ASN A 145 3.53 -31.21 -14.30
C ASN A 145 4.18 -30.10 -13.44
N THR A 146 3.69 -28.86 -13.53
CA THR A 146 4.20 -27.76 -12.69
C THR A 146 3.90 -28.06 -11.24
N THR A 147 4.93 -28.02 -10.41
CA THR A 147 4.83 -28.26 -8.95
C THR A 147 4.31 -27.05 -8.21
N GLU A 148 3.83 -27.27 -6.99
CA GLU A 148 3.39 -26.20 -6.10
C GLU A 148 4.50 -25.16 -5.83
N GLN A 149 5.73 -25.64 -5.64
CA GLN A 149 6.88 -24.78 -5.38
C GLN A 149 7.25 -23.92 -6.61
N GLU A 150 7.20 -24.50 -7.81
CA GLU A 150 7.43 -23.75 -9.05
C GLU A 150 6.39 -22.64 -9.25
N LEU A 151 5.12 -22.87 -8.84
CA LEU A 151 4.08 -21.83 -8.88
C LEU A 151 4.38 -20.70 -7.88
N LYS A 152 4.80 -21.05 -6.66
CA LYS A 152 5.15 -20.08 -5.61
C LYS A 152 6.37 -19.23 -6.00
N ASP A 153 7.34 -19.83 -6.65
CA ASP A 153 8.61 -19.18 -7.03
C ASP A 153 8.57 -18.52 -8.42
N TYR A 154 7.47 -18.71 -9.16
CA TYR A 154 7.39 -18.18 -10.52
C TYR A 154 7.52 -16.67 -10.56
N THR A 155 8.46 -16.18 -11.38
CA THR A 155 8.68 -14.76 -11.65
C THR A 155 8.59 -14.46 -13.13
N PHE A 156 8.20 -13.23 -13.46
CA PHE A 156 8.21 -12.71 -14.82
C PHE A 156 8.86 -11.33 -14.86
N THR A 157 9.42 -10.97 -16.00
CA THR A 157 10.17 -9.71 -16.19
C THR A 157 9.47 -8.74 -17.13
N GLN A 158 8.44 -9.19 -17.84
CA GLN A 158 7.71 -8.38 -18.81
C GLN A 158 6.22 -8.73 -18.80
N LEU A 159 5.41 -7.73 -19.13
CA LEU A 159 4.02 -7.91 -19.54
C LEU A 159 3.95 -7.93 -21.05
N GLU A 160 3.24 -8.92 -21.59
CA GLU A 160 3.20 -9.20 -23.02
C GLU A 160 1.95 -8.69 -23.70
N GLY A 161 2.15 -7.96 -24.80
CA GLY A 161 1.12 -7.57 -25.75
C GLY A 161 0.10 -6.56 -25.23
N PRO A 162 -0.88 -6.21 -26.07
CA PRO A 162 -1.96 -5.33 -25.65
C PRO A 162 -2.90 -6.07 -24.69
N VAL A 163 -3.39 -5.37 -23.67
CA VAL A 163 -4.33 -5.89 -22.67
C VAL A 163 -5.62 -6.42 -23.33
N SER A 164 -6.07 -5.78 -24.42
CA SER A 164 -7.25 -6.18 -25.17
C SER A 164 -7.19 -7.59 -25.76
N SER A 165 -5.99 -8.12 -26.02
CA SER A 165 -5.84 -9.44 -26.65
C SER A 165 -5.30 -10.53 -25.72
N LYS A 166 -4.55 -10.16 -24.69
CA LYS A 166 -3.93 -11.11 -23.75
C LYS A 166 -4.45 -11.00 -22.33
N GLY A 167 -5.17 -9.92 -22.00
CA GLY A 167 -5.57 -9.58 -20.65
C GLY A 167 -4.39 -9.14 -19.79
N LEU A 168 -4.62 -9.04 -18.49
CA LEU A 168 -3.59 -8.91 -17.48
C LEU A 168 -3.38 -10.23 -16.76
N PRO A 169 -2.16 -10.55 -16.32
CA PRO A 169 -1.94 -11.72 -15.48
C PRO A 169 -2.75 -11.61 -14.20
N MET A 170 -3.39 -12.71 -13.82
CA MET A 170 -4.15 -12.79 -12.58
C MET A 170 -3.88 -14.13 -11.89
N TYR A 171 -4.03 -14.14 -10.58
CA TYR A 171 -3.84 -15.32 -9.76
C TYR A 171 -4.88 -15.38 -8.63
N HIS A 172 -5.06 -16.59 -8.09
CA HIS A 172 -5.69 -16.82 -6.80
C HIS A 172 -4.97 -17.94 -6.09
N GLN A 173 -4.90 -17.85 -4.77
CA GLN A 173 -4.37 -18.91 -3.90
C GLN A 173 -5.29 -19.05 -2.70
N SER A 174 -5.69 -20.28 -2.40
CA SER A 174 -6.49 -20.59 -1.20
C SER A 174 -6.31 -22.05 -0.78
N SER A 175 -6.59 -22.33 0.49
CA SER A 175 -6.64 -23.69 1.04
C SER A 175 -8.07 -23.99 1.45
N VAL A 176 -8.58 -25.14 1.04
CA VAL A 176 -9.95 -25.59 1.34
C VAL A 176 -9.92 -27.03 1.84
N THR A 177 -10.65 -27.31 2.91
CA THR A 177 -10.87 -28.70 3.35
C THR A 177 -12.09 -29.24 2.64
N LEU A 178 -11.89 -30.26 1.83
CA LEU A 178 -12.90 -30.96 1.07
C LEU A 178 -13.40 -32.19 1.82
N ASN A 179 -14.66 -32.58 1.62
CA ASN A 179 -15.25 -33.77 2.19
C ASN A 179 -15.61 -34.77 1.07
N LYS A 180 -15.12 -36.00 1.19
CA LYS A 180 -15.33 -37.08 0.22
C LYS A 180 -16.79 -37.54 0.13
N ALA A 181 -17.50 -37.50 1.27
CA ALA A 181 -18.86 -38.05 1.39
C ALA A 181 -19.99 -37.02 1.14
N GLY A 182 -19.68 -35.75 0.93
CA GLY A 182 -20.68 -34.70 0.81
C GLY A 182 -20.33 -33.60 -0.15
N SER A 183 -21.33 -32.82 -0.54
CA SER A 183 -21.12 -31.62 -1.35
C SER A 183 -20.35 -30.57 -0.54
N THR A 184 -19.07 -30.39 -0.79
CA THR A 184 -18.32 -29.26 -0.27
C THR A 184 -18.57 -28.06 -1.17
N SER A 185 -19.09 -26.99 -0.63
CA SER A 185 -19.16 -25.71 -1.35
C SER A 185 -17.77 -25.05 -1.29
N VAL A 186 -17.11 -24.97 -2.44
CA VAL A 186 -15.87 -24.22 -2.58
C VAL A 186 -16.23 -22.77 -2.88
N PRO A 187 -15.73 -21.79 -2.10
CA PRO A 187 -15.93 -20.38 -2.41
C PRO A 187 -15.40 -20.03 -3.81
N ALA A 188 -16.02 -19.06 -4.46
CA ALA A 188 -15.52 -18.58 -5.74
C ALA A 188 -14.07 -18.05 -5.62
N PHE A 189 -13.23 -18.40 -6.56
CA PHE A 189 -11.85 -17.93 -6.63
C PHE A 189 -11.79 -16.50 -7.16
N ASN A 190 -11.58 -15.56 -6.27
CA ASN A 190 -11.45 -14.15 -6.62
C ASN A 190 -10.05 -13.86 -7.17
N LEU A 191 -9.95 -13.64 -8.46
CA LEU A 191 -8.68 -13.36 -9.13
C LEU A 191 -8.12 -11.99 -8.76
N GLN A 192 -6.84 -11.92 -8.47
CA GLN A 192 -6.07 -10.72 -8.17
C GLN A 192 -4.95 -10.53 -9.20
N ARG A 193 -4.56 -9.30 -9.43
CA ARG A 193 -3.45 -8.97 -10.32
C ARG A 193 -2.14 -8.91 -9.53
N PRO A 194 -1.06 -9.54 -9.98
CA PRO A 194 0.23 -9.50 -9.29
C PRO A 194 0.96 -8.14 -9.41
N ILE A 195 0.36 -7.17 -10.07
CA ILE A 195 0.91 -5.86 -10.42
C ILE A 195 0.05 -4.73 -9.86
N GLY A 196 0.62 -3.52 -9.77
CA GLY A 196 -0.09 -2.27 -9.53
C GLY A 196 -0.39 -1.54 -10.83
N LYS A 197 -1.46 -0.75 -10.87
CA LYS A 197 -1.82 0.14 -11.98
C LYS A 197 -1.55 1.60 -11.59
N LEU A 198 -0.92 2.38 -12.45
CA LEU A 198 -0.61 3.79 -12.25
C LEU A 198 -1.22 4.65 -13.34
N GLU A 199 -1.96 5.68 -12.94
CA GLU A 199 -2.41 6.76 -13.81
C GLU A 199 -2.05 8.13 -13.22
N VAL A 200 -1.61 9.04 -14.09
CA VAL A 200 -1.17 10.40 -13.73
C VAL A 200 -2.11 11.43 -14.34
N PHE A 201 -2.54 12.35 -13.51
CA PHE A 201 -3.42 13.44 -13.87
C PHE A 201 -2.77 14.76 -13.48
N ALA A 202 -2.92 15.79 -14.33
CA ALA A 202 -2.36 17.11 -14.12
C ALA A 202 -3.43 18.18 -14.18
N ALA A 203 -3.24 19.24 -13.40
CA ALA A 203 -4.05 20.45 -13.45
C ALA A 203 -3.22 21.69 -13.09
N LYS A 204 -3.76 22.87 -13.40
CA LYS A 204 -3.31 24.17 -12.89
C LYS A 204 -4.28 24.67 -11.82
N PRO A 205 -3.89 25.60 -10.92
CA PRO A 205 -4.81 26.27 -10.01
C PRO A 205 -5.94 26.97 -10.76
N VAL A 206 -7.06 27.18 -10.06
CA VAL A 206 -8.18 27.97 -10.59
C VAL A 206 -7.70 29.36 -10.98
N GLY A 207 -8.07 29.82 -12.19
CA GLY A 207 -7.73 31.15 -12.68
C GLY A 207 -6.31 31.31 -13.25
N GLU A 208 -5.47 30.27 -13.23
CA GLU A 208 -4.14 30.34 -13.83
C GLU A 208 -4.20 30.35 -15.37
N MET A 209 -3.65 31.40 -15.99
CA MET A 209 -3.73 31.64 -17.44
C MET A 209 -2.56 31.07 -18.23
N SER A 210 -1.44 30.80 -17.55
CA SER A 210 -0.22 30.33 -18.25
C SER A 210 -0.42 28.94 -18.86
N GLU A 211 0.17 28.69 -19.99
CA GLU A 211 0.13 27.39 -20.65
C GLU A 211 0.97 26.36 -19.87
N LEU A 212 0.43 25.17 -19.67
CA LEU A 212 1.14 24.01 -19.11
C LEU A 212 1.04 22.84 -20.08
N LYS A 213 2.19 22.29 -20.45
CA LYS A 213 2.32 21.09 -21.28
C LYS A 213 3.18 20.05 -20.60
N ILE A 214 2.67 18.84 -20.43
CA ILE A 214 3.48 17.70 -20.00
C ILE A 214 4.24 17.15 -21.20
N LYS A 215 5.55 17.00 -21.06
CA LYS A 215 6.47 16.56 -22.12
C LYS A 215 6.91 15.12 -21.98
N GLY A 216 7.00 14.62 -20.76
CA GLY A 216 7.44 13.27 -20.48
C GLY A 216 7.06 12.80 -19.07
N LEU A 217 6.91 11.50 -18.94
CA LEU A 217 6.77 10.79 -17.68
C LEU A 217 7.77 9.64 -17.66
N THR A 218 8.63 9.61 -16.66
CA THR A 218 9.70 8.62 -16.54
C THR A 218 9.72 8.03 -15.15
N LEU A 219 9.63 6.71 -15.03
CA LEU A 219 9.95 6.02 -13.80
C LEU A 219 11.46 5.78 -13.75
N LEU A 220 12.11 6.32 -12.72
CA LEU A 220 13.56 6.21 -12.58
C LEU A 220 13.97 4.77 -12.25
N GLU A 221 15.08 4.32 -12.85
CA GLU A 221 15.57 2.94 -12.76
C GLU A 221 15.71 2.43 -11.34
N SER A 222 16.20 3.25 -10.41
CA SER A 222 16.47 2.86 -9.04
C SER A 222 15.27 2.29 -8.29
N GLY A 223 14.07 2.79 -8.59
CA GLY A 223 12.81 2.35 -7.97
C GLY A 223 12.08 1.26 -8.76
N THR A 224 12.34 1.12 -10.05
CA THR A 224 11.62 0.17 -10.91
C THR A 224 12.19 -1.23 -10.77
N ARG A 225 11.36 -2.21 -10.38
CA ARG A 225 11.82 -3.59 -10.13
C ARG A 225 12.04 -4.37 -11.43
N ALA A 226 13.07 -5.22 -11.45
CA ALA A 226 13.46 -5.99 -12.64
C ALA A 226 12.58 -7.21 -12.90
N ARG A 227 11.88 -7.70 -11.89
CA ARG A 227 10.98 -8.86 -11.98
C ARG A 227 9.86 -8.76 -10.95
N ASN A 228 8.80 -9.52 -11.17
CA ASN A 228 7.69 -9.65 -10.24
C ASN A 228 7.34 -11.12 -10.01
N TYR A 229 6.85 -11.45 -8.82
CA TYR A 229 6.33 -12.76 -8.51
C TYR A 229 4.84 -12.86 -8.89
N LEU A 230 4.43 -13.99 -9.46
CA LEU A 230 3.02 -14.24 -9.71
C LEU A 230 2.25 -14.43 -8.40
N MET A 231 2.74 -15.32 -7.52
CA MET A 231 2.14 -15.56 -6.20
C MET A 231 2.65 -14.57 -5.16
N PRO A 232 1.87 -14.29 -4.09
CA PRO A 232 2.29 -13.38 -3.02
C PRO A 232 3.59 -13.83 -2.35
N GLN A 233 4.45 -12.85 -2.05
CA GLN A 233 5.71 -13.07 -1.35
C GLN A 233 5.79 -12.22 -0.09
N THR A 234 6.68 -12.61 0.82
CA THR A 234 6.99 -11.79 1.99
C THR A 234 7.71 -10.51 1.59
N PRO A 235 7.56 -9.42 2.36
CA PRO A 235 8.27 -8.17 2.08
C PRO A 235 9.80 -8.34 1.96
N ASP A 236 10.40 -9.26 2.71
CA ASP A 236 11.85 -9.48 2.67
C ASP A 236 12.30 -10.13 1.36
N VAL A 237 11.52 -11.04 0.79
CA VAL A 237 11.76 -11.61 -0.54
C VAL A 237 11.64 -10.51 -1.61
N LEU A 238 10.60 -9.69 -1.54
CA LEU A 238 10.39 -8.57 -2.48
C LEU A 238 11.52 -7.53 -2.40
N LYS A 239 12.02 -7.23 -1.20
CA LYS A 239 13.17 -6.33 -0.99
C LYS A 239 14.46 -6.83 -1.65
N GLY A 240 14.60 -8.14 -1.85
CA GLY A 240 15.73 -8.76 -2.55
C GLY A 240 15.70 -8.59 -4.07
N ILE A 241 14.61 -8.08 -4.66
CA ILE A 241 14.53 -7.87 -6.11
C ILE A 241 15.34 -6.63 -6.51
N THR A 242 16.22 -6.78 -7.51
CA THR A 242 17.01 -5.68 -8.07
C THR A 242 16.17 -4.73 -8.91
N SER A 243 16.68 -3.52 -9.14
CA SER A 243 16.11 -2.58 -10.12
C SER A 243 16.38 -3.02 -11.56
N ILE A 244 15.60 -2.47 -12.49
CA ILE A 244 15.90 -2.59 -13.92
C ILE A 244 17.16 -1.79 -14.27
N SER A 245 17.70 -2.04 -15.45
CA SER A 245 18.75 -1.20 -16.05
C SER A 245 18.10 -0.15 -16.93
N GLY A 246 18.33 1.11 -16.59
CA GLY A 246 17.76 2.26 -17.31
C GLY A 246 16.35 2.66 -16.88
N ASP A 247 15.99 3.87 -17.23
CA ASP A 247 14.71 4.48 -16.88
C ASP A 247 13.56 3.92 -17.74
N PHE A 248 12.38 3.82 -17.15
CA PHE A 248 11.17 3.35 -17.84
C PHE A 248 10.31 4.54 -18.27
N GLN A 249 10.16 4.73 -19.59
CA GLN A 249 9.34 5.80 -20.17
C GLN A 249 7.86 5.40 -20.19
N ILE A 250 7.01 6.27 -19.64
CA ILE A 250 5.55 6.12 -19.71
C ILE A 250 5.05 6.99 -20.87
N PRO A 251 4.39 6.41 -21.88
CA PRO A 251 3.89 7.18 -23.03
C PRO A 251 2.87 8.25 -22.61
N VAL A 252 3.13 9.51 -22.98
CA VAL A 252 2.22 10.64 -22.75
C VAL A 252 1.39 10.93 -23.99
N LYS A 253 0.21 11.50 -23.80
CA LYS A 253 -0.60 12.01 -24.90
C LYS A 253 0.12 13.19 -25.57
N ALA A 254 0.20 13.16 -26.91
CA ALA A 254 0.74 14.29 -27.66
C ALA A 254 -0.15 15.52 -27.48
N ASP A 255 0.47 16.68 -27.32
CA ASP A 255 -0.17 18.01 -27.32
C ASP A 255 -1.35 18.18 -26.34
N VAL A 256 -1.37 17.41 -25.25
CA VAL A 256 -2.41 17.57 -24.24
C VAL A 256 -2.27 18.93 -23.53
N VAL A 257 -3.33 19.74 -23.62
CA VAL A 257 -3.43 21.01 -22.91
C VAL A 257 -3.96 20.74 -21.50
N ILE A 258 -3.16 21.12 -20.49
CA ILE A 258 -3.54 20.95 -19.10
C ILE A 258 -4.45 22.11 -18.68
N GLY A 259 -5.68 21.74 -18.31
CA GLY A 259 -6.69 22.69 -17.83
C GLY A 259 -6.49 23.12 -16.38
N ASN A 260 -7.28 24.13 -15.99
CA ASN A 260 -7.37 24.54 -14.61
C ASN A 260 -8.30 23.59 -13.83
N MET A 261 -8.04 23.41 -12.54
CA MET A 261 -9.01 22.80 -11.65
C MET A 261 -10.35 23.54 -11.72
N LYS A 262 -11.44 22.80 -11.67
CA LYS A 262 -12.80 23.36 -11.62
C LYS A 262 -13.23 23.64 -10.17
N ASP A 263 -12.69 22.88 -9.23
CA ASP A 263 -13.00 22.97 -7.80
C ASP A 263 -11.73 22.62 -7.01
N ASP A 264 -11.23 23.58 -6.23
CA ASP A 264 -9.97 23.44 -5.48
C ASP A 264 -10.02 22.34 -4.39
N ASN A 265 -11.22 21.90 -4.02
CA ASN A 265 -11.40 20.92 -2.95
C ASN A 265 -11.57 19.47 -3.44
N LYS A 266 -11.65 19.25 -4.77
CA LYS A 266 -11.92 17.91 -5.31
C LYS A 266 -10.76 17.34 -6.09
N LYS A 267 -10.16 16.28 -5.55
CA LYS A 267 -9.10 15.49 -6.20
C LYS A 267 -9.72 14.24 -6.86
N GLU A 268 -10.34 14.46 -7.99
CA GLU A 268 -11.03 13.43 -8.78
C GLU A 268 -10.67 13.55 -10.28
N PRO A 269 -10.76 12.46 -11.08
CA PRO A 269 -10.36 12.49 -12.48
C PRO A 269 -11.05 13.57 -13.30
N GLY A 270 -12.31 13.91 -13.01
CA GLY A 270 -13.06 14.94 -13.74
C GLY A 270 -12.55 16.36 -13.52
N ASN A 271 -11.73 16.60 -12.49
CA ASN A 271 -11.16 17.90 -12.15
C ASN A 271 -9.71 18.08 -12.64
N PHE A 272 -9.10 17.00 -13.12
CA PHE A 272 -7.74 16.95 -13.65
C PHE A 272 -7.73 16.39 -15.06
N THR A 273 -6.67 16.68 -15.82
CA THR A 273 -6.46 16.17 -17.18
C THR A 273 -5.58 14.92 -17.14
N ALA A 274 -6.06 13.81 -17.71
CA ALA A 274 -5.26 12.59 -17.85
C ALA A 274 -4.14 12.78 -18.86
N VAL A 275 -2.89 12.54 -18.46
CA VAL A 275 -1.70 12.85 -19.30
C VAL A 275 -1.13 11.65 -20.04
N GLN A 276 -1.38 10.43 -19.58
CA GLN A 276 -0.87 9.21 -20.19
C GLN A 276 -1.73 8.75 -21.39
N GLN A 277 -1.10 8.07 -22.36
CA GLN A 277 -1.82 7.39 -23.45
C GLN A 277 -2.57 6.16 -22.95
N SER A 278 -1.95 5.41 -22.04
CA SER A 278 -2.49 4.22 -21.39
C SER A 278 -1.97 4.13 -19.96
N PRO A 279 -2.66 3.42 -19.06
CA PRO A 279 -2.15 3.14 -17.72
C PRO A 279 -0.77 2.49 -17.76
N ALA A 280 0.07 2.78 -16.78
CA ALA A 280 1.31 2.07 -16.56
C ALA A 280 1.08 0.95 -15.53
N TYR A 281 1.64 -0.23 -15.80
CA TYR A 281 1.57 -1.36 -14.89
C TYR A 281 2.92 -1.56 -14.21
N LEU A 282 2.92 -1.54 -12.88
CA LEU A 282 4.10 -1.54 -12.06
C LEU A 282 4.27 -2.87 -11.33
N PHE A 283 5.49 -3.34 -11.25
CA PHE A 283 5.86 -4.47 -10.41
C PHE A 283 5.85 -4.07 -8.93
N GLU A 284 5.62 -5.05 -8.07
CA GLU A 284 5.62 -4.82 -6.62
C GLU A 284 6.95 -4.26 -6.15
N ASN A 285 6.84 -3.22 -5.33
CA ASN A 285 7.99 -2.61 -4.68
C ASN A 285 7.62 -2.26 -3.23
N PRO A 286 8.09 -3.00 -2.23
CA PRO A 286 7.80 -2.72 -0.83
C PRO A 286 8.50 -1.47 -0.31
N TRP A 287 9.48 -0.94 -1.06
CA TRP A 287 10.14 0.30 -0.76
C TRP A 287 9.26 1.47 -1.20
N GLY A 288 8.82 2.27 -0.22
CA GLY A 288 8.20 3.55 -0.50
C GLY A 288 9.20 4.67 -0.35
N SER A 289 8.92 5.82 -0.91
CA SER A 289 9.63 7.01 -0.51
C SER A 289 9.21 7.37 0.92
N THR A 290 10.17 7.41 1.82
CA THR A 290 9.97 7.89 3.18
C THR A 290 10.12 9.40 3.28
N LEU A 291 10.56 10.05 2.21
CA LEU A 291 10.98 11.43 2.21
C LEU A 291 10.17 12.23 1.20
N TRP A 292 9.42 13.19 1.71
CA TRP A 292 8.38 13.91 0.99
C TRP A 292 8.89 15.02 0.05
N ASN A 293 10.19 15.38 0.07
CA ASN A 293 10.61 16.56 -0.66
C ASN A 293 12.06 16.65 -1.16
N THR A 294 13.06 16.00 -0.60
CA THR A 294 14.45 16.23 -1.04
C THR A 294 15.39 15.05 -0.93
N GLN A 295 15.09 14.05 -0.13
CA GLN A 295 15.91 12.86 -0.01
C GLN A 295 15.11 11.66 -0.48
N ARG A 296 15.63 11.01 -1.44
CA ARG A 296 15.10 9.86 -2.12
C ARG A 296 15.50 8.61 -1.36
N ASP A 297 14.55 7.75 -1.01
CA ASP A 297 14.86 6.36 -0.81
C ASP A 297 15.28 5.80 -2.17
N GLU A 298 16.55 5.42 -2.31
CA GLU A 298 17.10 4.95 -3.58
C GLU A 298 16.37 3.74 -4.17
N LYS A 299 15.56 3.07 -3.38
CA LYS A 299 14.82 1.86 -3.76
C LYS A 299 13.33 2.09 -3.98
N GLY A 300 12.80 3.25 -3.60
CA GLY A 300 11.41 3.64 -3.83
C GLY A 300 11.18 4.05 -5.28
N ASN A 301 9.96 3.85 -5.77
CA ASN A 301 9.58 4.34 -7.10
C ASN A 301 9.55 5.88 -7.13
N VAL A 302 10.20 6.46 -8.11
CA VAL A 302 10.19 7.91 -8.38
C VAL A 302 9.70 8.15 -9.79
N LEU A 303 8.67 8.98 -9.91
CA LEU A 303 8.16 9.45 -11.18
C LEU A 303 8.74 10.84 -11.46
N GLN A 304 9.54 10.94 -12.52
CA GLN A 304 9.98 12.21 -13.09
C GLN A 304 8.94 12.70 -14.07
N ILE A 305 8.59 13.97 -13.96
CA ILE A 305 7.66 14.67 -14.87
C ILE A 305 8.41 15.80 -15.54
N ASP A 306 8.60 15.70 -16.85
CA ASP A 306 9.14 16.78 -17.66
C ASP A 306 7.98 17.59 -18.23
N TYR A 307 8.01 18.90 -18.03
CA TYR A 307 6.92 19.80 -18.44
C TYR A 307 7.42 21.16 -18.90
N ALA A 308 6.59 21.86 -19.65
CA ALA A 308 6.80 23.27 -19.98
C ALA A 308 5.70 24.11 -19.33
N TYR A 309 6.08 25.14 -18.57
CA TYR A 309 5.16 26.07 -17.93
C TYR A 309 5.48 27.50 -18.40
N ALA A 310 4.48 28.15 -18.99
CA ALA A 310 4.66 29.47 -19.64
C ALA A 310 5.81 29.50 -20.67
N GLY A 311 6.11 28.36 -21.31
CA GLY A 311 7.21 28.20 -22.26
C GLY A 311 8.53 27.69 -21.63
N ASP A 312 8.72 27.84 -20.34
CA ASP A 312 9.93 27.38 -19.64
C ASP A 312 9.92 25.87 -19.41
N ALA A 313 10.96 25.18 -19.83
CA ALA A 313 11.15 23.76 -19.59
C ALA A 313 11.54 23.51 -18.12
N ARG A 314 10.86 22.58 -17.48
CA ARG A 314 11.04 22.24 -16.07
C ARG A 314 10.94 20.73 -15.86
N THR A 315 11.53 20.24 -14.79
CA THR A 315 11.42 18.84 -14.33
C THR A 315 10.98 18.80 -12.89
N GLY A 316 10.02 17.94 -12.59
CA GLY A 316 9.55 17.66 -11.23
C GLY A 316 9.69 16.20 -10.88
N LEU A 317 9.94 15.89 -9.61
CA LEU A 317 10.00 14.53 -9.10
C LEU A 317 8.82 14.25 -8.17
N VAL A 318 8.17 13.12 -8.38
CA VAL A 318 7.09 12.62 -7.55
C VAL A 318 7.50 11.29 -6.96
N TYR A 319 7.62 11.26 -5.65
CA TYR A 319 7.96 10.05 -4.91
C TYR A 319 6.69 9.23 -4.68
N LEU A 320 6.68 7.99 -5.15
CA LEU A 320 5.51 7.12 -5.04
C LEU A 320 5.53 6.34 -3.73
N PRO A 321 4.34 6.00 -3.19
CA PRO A 321 4.23 5.06 -2.08
C PRO A 321 4.71 3.66 -2.51
N PRO A 322 4.84 2.69 -1.58
CA PRO A 322 5.09 1.30 -1.93
C PRO A 322 4.09 0.82 -2.97
N ILE A 323 4.58 0.12 -3.98
CA ILE A 323 3.71 -0.49 -5.01
C ILE A 323 3.32 -1.88 -4.54
N ILE A 324 2.05 -2.04 -4.23
CA ILE A 324 1.45 -3.28 -3.76
C ILE A 324 0.62 -3.87 -4.90
N ARG A 325 0.69 -5.18 -5.08
CA ARG A 325 -0.12 -5.91 -6.07
C ARG A 325 -1.61 -5.59 -5.94
N ASN A 326 -2.31 -5.69 -7.04
CA ASN A 326 -3.76 -5.51 -7.12
C ASN A 326 -4.27 -4.16 -6.60
N ASN A 327 -3.43 -3.11 -6.66
CA ASN A 327 -3.79 -1.74 -6.31
C ASN A 327 -3.72 -0.81 -7.53
N TYR A 328 -4.64 0.15 -7.54
CA TYR A 328 -4.71 1.22 -8.51
C TYR A 328 -4.26 2.54 -7.88
N TYR A 329 -3.21 3.12 -8.45
CA TYR A 329 -2.58 4.36 -8.03
C TYR A 329 -2.98 5.49 -8.98
N THR A 330 -3.62 6.52 -8.45
CA THR A 330 -3.94 7.72 -9.20
C THR A 330 -3.15 8.89 -8.62
N ILE A 331 -2.28 9.48 -9.43
CA ILE A 331 -1.45 10.61 -9.03
C ILE A 331 -2.05 11.88 -9.59
N TYR A 332 -2.44 12.80 -8.70
CA TYR A 332 -2.93 14.12 -9.04
C TYR A 332 -1.83 15.16 -8.81
N CYS A 333 -1.37 15.80 -9.87
CA CYS A 333 -0.32 16.81 -9.85
C CYS A 333 -0.92 18.17 -10.14
N LEU A 334 -0.88 19.07 -9.16
CA LEU A 334 -1.24 20.47 -9.32
C LEU A 334 0.03 21.30 -9.52
N PHE A 335 0.18 21.90 -10.70
CA PHE A 335 1.36 22.66 -11.09
C PHE A 335 1.15 24.14 -10.84
N HIS A 336 1.95 24.72 -9.96
CA HIS A 336 1.92 26.12 -9.63
C HIS A 336 2.93 26.93 -10.48
N ASN A 337 2.63 28.18 -10.71
CA ASN A 337 3.45 29.05 -11.57
C ASN A 337 4.90 29.22 -11.07
N GLU A 338 5.10 29.28 -9.76
CA GLU A 338 6.42 29.35 -9.12
C GLU A 338 7.26 28.07 -9.24
N GLY A 339 6.78 27.04 -9.93
CA GLY A 339 7.48 25.78 -10.14
C GLY A 339 7.24 24.73 -9.07
N LYS A 340 6.39 25.00 -8.10
CA LYS A 340 5.93 24.03 -7.11
C LYS A 340 4.93 23.06 -7.76
N ILE A 341 5.06 21.77 -7.47
CA ILE A 341 4.05 20.75 -7.79
C ILE A 341 3.47 20.25 -6.47
N THR A 342 2.17 20.43 -6.28
CA THR A 342 1.44 19.79 -5.20
C THR A 342 0.93 18.45 -5.69
N VAL A 343 1.30 17.38 -5.00
CA VAL A 343 0.98 16.00 -5.38
C VAL A 343 0.04 15.38 -4.39
N SER A 344 -0.97 14.67 -4.90
CA SER A 344 -1.83 13.78 -4.13
C SER A 344 -1.84 12.42 -4.82
N CYS A 345 -1.70 11.36 -4.03
CA CYS A 345 -1.77 10.00 -4.51
C CYS A 345 -3.00 9.32 -3.93
N ARG A 346 -3.88 8.82 -4.78
CA ARG A 346 -5.02 7.99 -4.39
C ARG A 346 -4.69 6.55 -4.71
N VAL A 347 -4.87 5.65 -3.74
CA VAL A 347 -4.66 4.21 -3.92
C VAL A 347 -5.95 3.48 -3.60
N LEU A 348 -6.41 2.69 -4.55
CA LEU A 348 -7.62 1.88 -4.42
C LEU A 348 -7.26 0.42 -4.67
N PRO A 349 -7.77 -0.52 -3.85
CA PRO A 349 -7.72 -1.91 -4.22
C PRO A 349 -8.45 -2.12 -5.55
N TRP A 350 -7.80 -2.80 -6.49
CA TRP A 350 -8.30 -2.95 -7.86
C TRP A 350 -9.59 -3.80 -7.96
N ASN A 351 -9.88 -4.56 -6.91
CA ASN A 351 -11.00 -5.52 -6.87
C ASN A 351 -12.19 -5.08 -6.01
N LEU A 352 -12.24 -3.86 -5.46
CA LEU A 352 -13.25 -3.52 -4.48
C LEU A 352 -14.40 -2.70 -5.03
N THR A 353 -15.59 -3.09 -4.60
CA THR A 353 -16.88 -2.56 -5.03
C THR A 353 -17.35 -1.32 -4.27
N LYS A 354 -16.80 -1.05 -3.10
CA LYS A 354 -17.04 0.17 -2.32
C LYS A 354 -16.00 0.28 -1.20
N TYR A 355 -15.16 1.30 -1.29
CA TYR A 355 -14.44 1.83 -0.14
C TYR A 355 -14.48 3.35 -0.23
N ASP A 356 -14.57 3.98 0.93
CA ASP A 356 -14.32 5.41 1.03
C ASP A 356 -12.95 5.69 0.42
N ASP A 357 -12.89 6.68 -0.46
CA ASP A 357 -11.68 7.06 -1.18
C ASP A 357 -10.54 7.30 -0.19
N ILE A 358 -9.58 6.39 -0.16
CA ILE A 358 -8.34 6.66 0.57
C ILE A 358 -7.52 7.62 -0.29
N VAL A 359 -7.72 8.88 -0.08
CA VAL A 359 -6.91 9.94 -0.71
C VAL A 359 -5.63 10.06 0.08
N PHE A 360 -4.50 9.73 -0.55
CA PHE A 360 -3.18 9.95 0.03
C PHE A 360 -2.70 11.33 -0.35
N ASP A 361 -3.01 12.29 0.49
CA ASP A 361 -2.33 13.57 0.45
C ASP A 361 -0.98 13.43 1.14
N TYR A 362 0.07 13.90 0.50
CA TYR A 362 1.35 14.05 1.15
C TYR A 362 1.23 14.99 2.34
N PRO A 363 1.94 14.73 3.44
CA PRO A 363 1.85 15.60 4.61
C PRO A 363 2.22 17.03 4.24
N THR A 364 1.30 17.93 4.56
CA THR A 364 1.53 19.38 4.43
C THR A 364 1.86 19.90 5.83
N TYR A 365 3.11 20.30 6.04
CA TYR A 365 3.62 20.73 7.33
C TYR A 365 4.68 21.83 7.18
N SER A 366 5.02 22.48 8.30
CA SER A 366 6.11 23.45 8.33
C SER A 366 7.47 22.75 8.21
N ASN A 367 8.23 23.13 7.18
CA ASN A 367 9.59 22.65 6.95
C ASN A 367 10.44 23.79 6.33
N PRO A 368 11.50 24.24 6.97
CA PRO A 368 11.98 23.80 8.29
C PRO A 368 11.09 24.30 9.44
N ILE A 369 11.21 23.64 10.61
CA ILE A 369 10.59 24.13 11.84
C ILE A 369 11.22 25.47 12.21
N THR A 370 10.37 26.45 12.47
CA THR A 370 10.81 27.76 12.96
C THR A 370 10.87 27.70 14.50
N PRO A 371 12.04 27.89 15.12
CA PRO A 371 12.16 28.00 16.56
C PRO A 371 11.27 29.09 17.13
N PHE A 372 10.77 28.88 18.36
CA PHE A 372 9.86 29.83 18.98
C PHE A 372 10.60 31.07 19.53
N ASP A 373 11.73 30.87 20.22
CA ASP A 373 12.61 31.91 20.75
C ASP A 373 14.06 31.46 20.53
N TRP A 374 14.66 31.94 19.46
CA TRP A 374 16.07 31.69 19.24
C TRP A 374 16.89 32.93 19.53
N THR A 375 17.85 32.81 20.47
CA THR A 375 18.71 33.88 20.93
C THR A 375 20.17 33.75 20.47
N GLY A 376 20.44 32.92 19.45
CA GLY A 376 21.78 32.72 18.92
C GLY A 376 22.25 33.86 18.01
N ASP A 377 23.57 34.03 17.89
CA ASP A 377 24.18 35.01 16.99
C ASP A 377 24.23 34.45 15.55
N PRO A 378 23.53 35.07 14.60
CA PRO A 378 23.53 34.65 13.20
C PRO A 378 24.87 34.85 12.49
N GLU A 379 25.78 35.68 12.99
CA GLU A 379 27.04 36.04 12.33
C GLU A 379 28.16 35.02 12.56
N THR A 380 28.15 34.28 13.65
CA THR A 380 29.24 33.36 14.02
C THR A 380 29.24 32.05 13.28
N ALA A 381 28.23 31.76 12.47
CA ALA A 381 28.13 30.59 11.58
C ALA A 381 28.37 29.21 12.26
N GLN A 382 28.36 29.13 13.57
CA GLN A 382 28.50 27.89 14.31
C GLN A 382 27.16 27.17 14.31
N PHE A 383 27.22 25.84 14.06
CA PHE A 383 26.05 24.99 14.19
C PHE A 383 25.62 24.94 15.65
N LEU A 384 24.49 25.55 15.97
CA LEU A 384 23.94 25.56 17.32
C LEU A 384 22.94 24.43 17.47
N HIS A 385 23.07 23.69 18.57
CA HIS A 385 22.04 22.77 19.00
C HIS A 385 21.04 23.53 19.86
N PRO A 386 19.74 23.24 19.73
CA PRO A 386 18.79 23.59 20.77
C PRO A 386 19.24 23.05 22.12
N THR A 387 19.08 23.85 23.15
CA THR A 387 19.49 23.49 24.50
C THR A 387 18.29 23.46 25.45
N VAL A 388 18.40 22.61 26.46
CA VAL A 388 17.47 22.54 27.58
C VAL A 388 18.25 22.53 28.88
N TYR A 389 17.65 23.00 29.96
CA TYR A 389 18.21 22.79 31.31
C TYR A 389 17.13 22.28 32.26
N TYR A 390 17.56 21.61 33.31
CA TYR A 390 16.63 21.13 34.33
C TYR A 390 16.16 22.30 35.19
N SER A 391 14.85 22.53 35.27
CA SER A 391 14.21 23.59 36.02
C SER A 391 13.26 23.09 37.12
N GLY A 392 13.21 21.79 37.37
CA GLY A 392 12.29 21.10 38.28
C GLY A 392 11.28 20.22 37.55
N GLU A 393 10.65 19.30 38.30
CA GLU A 393 9.77 18.28 37.71
C GLU A 393 8.56 18.87 36.97
N ASP A 394 7.95 19.91 37.54
CA ASP A 394 6.72 20.50 36.99
C ASP A 394 6.96 21.82 36.25
N ASN A 395 8.21 22.27 36.19
CA ASN A 395 8.56 23.51 35.53
C ASN A 395 9.02 23.28 34.08
N TRP A 396 8.60 24.17 33.20
CA TRP A 396 8.94 24.16 31.78
C TRP A 396 9.84 25.36 31.38
N ASP A 397 10.32 26.16 32.32
CA ASP A 397 11.13 27.35 32.00
C ASP A 397 12.44 27.01 31.31
N GLY A 398 13.04 25.87 31.65
CA GLY A 398 14.24 25.35 30.99
C GLY A 398 14.02 24.59 29.70
N SER A 399 12.79 24.59 29.16
CA SER A 399 12.46 23.83 27.99
C SER A 399 12.88 24.50 26.69
N TYR A 400 13.28 23.72 25.72
CA TYR A 400 13.32 24.12 24.33
C TYR A 400 11.91 24.03 23.72
N SER A 401 11.50 25.06 23.01
CA SER A 401 10.18 25.06 22.34
C SER A 401 10.25 25.58 20.92
N PHE A 402 9.38 25.02 20.05
CA PHE A 402 9.28 25.44 18.66
C PHE A 402 7.84 25.27 18.16
N LYS A 403 7.50 26.02 17.11
CA LYS A 403 6.22 25.89 16.42
C LYS A 403 6.30 24.79 15.39
N PHE A 404 5.28 23.95 15.38
CA PHE A 404 5.05 22.95 14.35
C PHE A 404 3.61 23.06 13.84
N SER A 405 3.45 23.01 12.53
CA SER A 405 2.15 23.02 11.89
C SER A 405 2.07 21.87 10.90
N MET A 406 1.04 21.05 11.02
CA MET A 406 0.68 20.06 10.03
C MET A 406 -0.79 20.24 9.66
N THR A 407 -1.05 20.67 8.43
CA THR A 407 -2.37 21.04 7.93
C THR A 407 -3.03 19.98 7.07
N GLY A 408 -2.30 18.96 6.69
CA GLY A 408 -2.79 17.84 5.87
C GLY A 408 -1.96 16.58 6.05
N PRO A 409 -2.54 15.43 5.70
CA PRO A 409 -3.93 15.18 5.29
C PRO A 409 -4.92 15.30 6.45
N LYS A 410 -6.13 15.78 6.15
CA LYS A 410 -7.19 15.96 7.16
C LYS A 410 -7.56 14.61 7.80
N GLY A 411 -7.74 14.60 9.12
CA GLY A 411 -8.10 13.40 9.87
C GLY A 411 -6.91 12.49 10.23
N GLN A 412 -5.70 12.87 9.85
CA GLN A 412 -4.47 12.15 10.21
C GLN A 412 -3.88 12.66 11.54
N HIS A 413 -2.93 11.88 12.06
CA HIS A 413 -2.25 12.16 13.31
C HIS A 413 -0.74 12.14 13.13
N TRP A 414 -0.06 12.92 13.93
CA TRP A 414 1.38 12.99 14.02
C TRP A 414 1.83 12.87 15.48
N LYS A 415 3.08 12.50 15.72
CA LYS A 415 3.61 12.42 17.08
C LYS A 415 5.09 12.79 17.13
N PRO A 416 5.54 13.52 18.18
CA PRO A 416 6.94 13.66 18.49
C PRO A 416 7.47 12.32 19.01
N THR A 417 8.69 11.97 18.59
CA THR A 417 9.35 10.72 18.96
C THR A 417 10.79 11.01 19.31
N PHE A 418 11.24 10.55 20.47
CA PHE A 418 12.64 10.65 20.88
C PHE A 418 13.45 9.45 20.37
N TYR A 419 14.68 9.75 19.99
CA TYR A 419 15.74 8.80 19.67
C TYR A 419 16.87 9.02 20.65
N TYR A 420 17.12 8.04 21.49
CA TYR A 420 18.07 8.10 22.58
C TYR A 420 19.44 7.60 22.13
N GLY A 421 20.51 8.29 22.56
CA GLY A 421 21.88 7.83 22.40
C GLY A 421 22.25 6.75 23.44
N ALA A 422 23.51 6.34 23.44
CA ALA A 422 24.01 5.33 24.38
C ALA A 422 23.89 5.78 25.86
N ASP A 423 23.90 7.08 26.09
CA ASP A 423 23.99 7.68 27.44
C ASP A 423 22.63 8.27 27.90
N THR A 424 21.55 8.06 27.16
CA THR A 424 20.24 8.64 27.46
C THR A 424 19.14 7.61 27.42
N THR A 425 18.13 7.80 28.27
CA THR A 425 16.97 6.90 28.43
C THR A 425 15.65 7.65 28.27
N PRO A 426 14.52 6.96 28.09
CA PRO A 426 13.19 7.58 28.01
C PRO A 426 12.80 8.44 29.22
N GLU A 427 13.46 8.23 30.35
CA GLU A 427 13.18 8.97 31.59
C GLU A 427 13.92 10.30 31.66
N ASP A 428 14.90 10.54 30.79
CA ASP A 428 15.81 11.71 30.89
C ASP A 428 15.21 12.97 30.25
N TYR A 429 14.21 12.81 29.36
CA TYR A 429 13.56 13.93 28.68
C TYR A 429 12.05 13.73 28.63
N LYS A 430 11.30 14.84 28.66
CA LYS A 430 9.86 14.85 28.42
C LYS A 430 9.51 15.78 27.27
N VAL A 431 8.49 15.39 26.49
CA VAL A 431 7.91 16.23 25.45
C VAL A 431 6.45 16.51 25.78
N SER A 432 6.01 17.74 25.55
CA SER A 432 4.61 18.15 25.64
C SER A 432 4.22 18.96 24.40
N VAL A 433 2.94 18.91 24.06
CA VAL A 433 2.39 19.61 22.90
C VAL A 433 1.29 20.54 23.36
N TRP A 434 1.30 21.76 22.88
CA TRP A 434 0.44 22.84 23.31
C TRP A 434 -0.23 23.53 22.11
N GLN A 435 -1.44 24.06 22.32
CA GLN A 435 -2.05 25.07 21.43
C GLN A 435 -2.34 26.33 22.25
N GLY A 436 -1.67 27.42 21.89
CA GLY A 436 -1.67 28.62 22.73
C GLY A 436 -1.11 28.31 24.13
N THR A 437 -1.89 28.53 25.17
CA THR A 437 -1.52 28.25 26.58
C THR A 437 -2.01 26.91 27.09
N THR A 438 -2.76 26.13 26.26
CA THR A 438 -3.38 24.87 26.66
C THR A 438 -2.50 23.71 26.22
N GLN A 439 -2.14 22.85 27.17
CA GLN A 439 -1.50 21.58 26.86
C GLN A 439 -2.53 20.62 26.27
N ILE A 440 -2.18 20.00 25.16
CA ILE A 440 -3.04 19.05 24.44
C ILE A 440 -2.67 17.62 24.86
N GLU A 441 -3.67 16.87 25.27
CA GLU A 441 -3.47 15.46 25.54
C GLU A 441 -3.29 14.68 24.24
N LYS A 442 -2.39 13.71 24.28
CA LYS A 442 -2.12 12.83 23.15
C LYS A 442 -3.29 11.84 22.98
N GLU A 443 -3.90 11.80 21.81
CA GLU A 443 -4.83 10.76 21.42
C GLU A 443 -4.12 9.42 21.19
N LYS A 444 -4.88 8.34 21.02
CA LYS A 444 -4.34 6.98 20.78
C LYS A 444 -3.28 6.97 19.66
N ASP A 445 -3.54 7.66 18.56
CA ASP A 445 -2.72 7.64 17.35
C ASP A 445 -1.75 8.83 17.25
N GLY A 446 -1.79 9.76 18.17
CA GLY A 446 -0.95 10.96 18.19
C GLY A 446 -1.74 12.25 18.41
N TYR A 447 -1.30 13.33 17.78
CA TYR A 447 -1.96 14.63 17.77
C TYR A 447 -2.63 14.85 16.42
N PRO A 448 -3.87 15.36 16.38
CA PRO A 448 -4.57 15.54 15.12
C PRO A 448 -3.91 16.62 14.25
N VAL A 449 -4.05 16.46 12.95
CA VAL A 449 -3.70 17.51 11.98
C VAL A 449 -4.63 18.71 12.20
N SER A 450 -4.07 19.91 12.28
CA SER A 450 -4.82 21.13 12.60
C SER A 450 -4.30 22.34 11.80
N PRO A 451 -5.19 23.25 11.37
CA PRO A 451 -4.79 24.52 10.78
C PRO A 451 -4.11 25.47 11.80
N ALA A 452 -4.42 25.31 13.10
CA ALA A 452 -3.76 26.06 14.15
C ALA A 452 -2.41 25.42 14.50
N PRO A 453 -1.31 26.19 14.59
CA PRO A 453 -0.01 25.65 14.93
C PRO A 453 0.03 25.12 16.35
N TYR A 454 0.80 24.07 16.53
CA TYR A 454 1.19 23.52 17.82
C TYR A 454 2.51 24.14 18.31
N ILE A 455 2.69 24.16 19.61
CA ILE A 455 3.98 24.43 20.26
C ILE A 455 4.44 23.12 20.88
N ILE A 456 5.58 22.61 20.41
CA ILE A 456 6.22 21.43 20.99
C ILE A 456 7.26 21.92 21.98
N LYS A 457 7.19 21.44 23.22
CA LYS A 457 8.15 21.74 24.27
C LYS A 457 8.89 20.49 24.70
N VAL A 458 10.20 20.57 24.81
CA VAL A 458 11.09 19.52 25.30
C VAL A 458 11.81 20.01 26.54
N LYS A 459 11.78 19.21 27.59
CA LYS A 459 12.52 19.52 28.83
C LYS A 459 13.38 18.36 29.30
N ALA A 460 14.46 18.69 30.03
CA ALA A 460 15.22 17.73 30.81
C ALA A 460 14.47 17.37 32.10
N THR A 461 14.59 16.14 32.55
CA THR A 461 13.92 15.63 33.76
C THR A 461 14.89 15.41 34.94
N LYS A 462 16.18 15.40 34.66
CA LYS A 462 17.23 15.13 35.67
C LYS A 462 18.37 16.16 35.59
N PRO A 463 18.80 16.74 36.72
CA PRO A 463 19.88 17.73 36.71
C PRO A 463 21.25 17.14 36.33
N GLU A 464 21.51 15.86 36.63
CA GLU A 464 22.79 15.19 36.39
C GLU A 464 23.07 14.86 34.91
N ASN A 465 22.16 15.16 34.02
CA ASN A 465 22.30 14.81 32.59
C ASN A 465 22.92 15.95 31.75
N VAL A 466 23.56 16.91 32.38
CA VAL A 466 24.27 17.99 31.66
C VAL A 466 25.32 17.40 30.71
N GLY A 467 25.34 17.91 29.47
CA GLY A 467 26.19 17.42 28.39
C GLY A 467 25.59 16.27 27.58
N LYS A 468 24.57 15.60 28.11
CA LYS A 468 23.85 14.55 27.33
C LYS A 468 22.90 15.17 26.31
N ASN A 469 22.53 14.36 25.31
CA ASN A 469 21.64 14.82 24.25
C ASN A 469 20.59 13.78 23.90
N VAL A 470 19.51 14.25 23.26
CA VAL A 470 18.46 13.43 22.67
C VAL A 470 18.14 13.97 21.28
N SER A 471 17.80 13.11 20.35
CA SER A 471 17.30 13.53 19.05
C SER A 471 15.77 13.44 19.03
N LEU A 472 15.11 14.52 18.57
CA LEU A 472 13.67 14.59 18.42
C LEU A 472 13.31 14.50 16.94
N GLY A 473 12.44 13.58 16.57
CA GLY A 473 11.78 13.48 15.27
C GLY A 473 10.28 13.69 15.39
N ILE A 474 9.62 14.02 14.30
CA ILE A 474 8.16 13.99 14.20
C ILE A 474 7.77 12.91 13.24
N SER A 475 7.02 11.93 13.70
CA SER A 475 6.51 10.84 12.87
C SER A 475 5.06 11.06 12.50
N TYR A 476 4.70 10.57 11.34
CA TYR A 476 3.39 10.59 10.74
C TYR A 476 3.03 9.19 10.27
N GLN A 477 1.81 8.73 10.57
CA GLN A 477 1.30 7.43 10.12
C GLN A 477 0.51 7.63 8.83
N PRO A 478 0.97 7.12 7.68
CA PRO A 478 0.21 7.23 6.45
C PRO A 478 -1.12 6.49 6.54
N ALA A 479 -2.19 7.07 5.97
CA ALA A 479 -3.54 6.49 5.98
C ALA A 479 -3.64 5.12 5.28
N TRP A 480 -2.73 4.83 4.36
CA TRP A 480 -2.67 3.58 3.62
C TRP A 480 -2.05 2.41 4.40
N GLY A 481 -1.74 2.57 5.70
CA GLY A 481 -1.29 1.50 6.58
C GLY A 481 0.18 1.12 6.45
N GLY A 482 1.00 1.92 5.74
CA GLY A 482 2.45 1.76 5.73
C GLY A 482 3.10 2.06 7.08
N PRO A 483 4.40 1.83 7.24
CA PRO A 483 5.11 2.16 8.46
C PRO A 483 5.07 3.68 8.73
N ALA A 484 5.12 4.05 10.02
CA ALA A 484 5.23 5.45 10.40
C ALA A 484 6.49 6.07 9.77
N GLN A 485 6.34 7.27 9.23
CA GLN A 485 7.40 7.97 8.51
C GLN A 485 7.83 9.21 9.28
N LEU A 486 9.12 9.49 9.26
CA LEU A 486 9.67 10.72 9.83
C LEU A 486 9.53 11.88 8.85
N LEU A 487 9.12 13.03 9.36
CA LEU A 487 9.04 14.27 8.60
C LEU A 487 10.41 14.96 8.57
N LEU A 488 10.71 15.65 7.47
CA LEU A 488 11.93 16.45 7.33
C LEU A 488 11.78 17.77 8.10
N ILE A 489 12.17 17.78 9.35
CA ILE A 489 11.98 18.93 10.26
C ILE A 489 13.26 19.70 10.51
N ASN A 490 14.43 19.11 10.28
CA ASN A 490 15.73 19.73 10.42
C ASN A 490 16.21 20.26 9.06
N GLY A 491 15.40 21.11 8.44
CA GLY A 491 15.74 21.77 7.19
C GLY A 491 16.57 23.02 7.46
N TRP A 492 17.76 23.04 6.90
CA TRP A 492 18.64 24.18 6.99
C TRP A 492 18.25 25.23 5.95
N THR A 493 17.62 26.33 6.38
CA THR A 493 17.32 27.46 5.50
C THR A 493 17.58 28.79 6.20
N GLY A 494 18.31 29.67 5.56
CA GLY A 494 18.49 31.05 6.01
C GLY A 494 19.40 31.21 7.23
N ALA A 495 19.08 32.14 8.12
CA ALA A 495 19.93 32.59 9.22
C ALA A 495 20.07 31.57 10.37
N LEU A 496 19.19 30.58 10.46
CA LEU A 496 19.22 29.58 11.54
C LEU A 496 20.04 28.37 11.10
N LYS A 497 21.31 28.35 11.50
CA LYS A 497 22.22 27.24 11.20
C LYS A 497 22.16 26.20 12.31
N TRP A 498 21.29 25.22 12.16
CA TRP A 498 21.33 24.03 13.00
C TRP A 498 22.45 23.11 12.53
N GLU A 499 23.02 22.34 13.43
CA GLU A 499 23.95 21.31 13.00
C GLU A 499 23.23 20.45 11.96
N LYS A 500 23.85 20.35 10.79
CA LYS A 500 23.41 19.42 9.77
C LYS A 500 23.60 18.01 10.34
N SER A 501 22.55 17.48 10.99
CA SER A 501 22.58 16.07 11.37
C SER A 501 22.68 15.23 10.08
N GLU A 502 23.23 14.05 10.19
CA GLU A 502 23.19 13.07 9.09
C GLU A 502 21.74 12.76 8.68
N TYR A 503 20.80 13.12 9.54
CA TYR A 503 19.37 12.87 9.42
C TYR A 503 18.61 14.20 9.41
N ALA A 504 18.09 14.61 8.25
CA ALA A 504 17.26 15.81 8.11
C ALA A 504 15.93 15.72 8.90
N GLU A 505 15.59 14.54 9.40
CA GLU A 505 14.40 14.25 10.18
C GLU A 505 14.55 14.50 11.67
N LEU A 506 15.78 14.72 12.15
CA LEU A 506 16.05 14.75 13.59
C LEU A 506 16.63 16.10 14.04
N ILE A 507 16.17 16.58 15.20
CA ILE A 507 16.70 17.74 15.91
C ILE A 507 17.44 17.23 17.14
N LYS A 508 18.75 17.45 17.21
CA LYS A 508 19.57 17.11 18.36
C LYS A 508 19.45 18.20 19.43
N ILE A 509 19.00 17.83 20.62
CA ILE A 509 18.76 18.72 21.76
C ILE A 509 19.76 18.34 22.86
N VAL A 510 20.50 19.32 23.39
CA VAL A 510 21.55 19.11 24.38
C VAL A 510 21.13 19.71 25.73
N GLN A 511 21.34 18.97 26.82
CA GLN A 511 21.13 19.51 28.15
C GLN A 511 22.37 20.33 28.62
N ILE A 512 22.13 21.54 29.10
CA ILE A 512 23.15 22.45 29.64
C ILE A 512 22.89 22.73 31.10
N GLU A 513 23.86 23.36 31.78
CA GLU A 513 23.68 23.93 33.13
C GLU A 513 22.62 25.03 33.10
N PRO A 514 21.80 25.17 34.16
CA PRO A 514 20.92 26.32 34.28
C PRO A 514 21.71 27.63 34.21
N PRO A 515 21.21 28.66 33.51
CA PRO A 515 21.89 29.95 33.48
C PRO A 515 22.03 30.50 34.90
N THR A 516 23.24 30.85 35.27
CA THR A 516 23.48 31.52 36.54
C THR A 516 22.78 32.88 36.52
N THR A 517 21.74 33.02 37.33
CA THR A 517 21.11 34.32 37.59
C THR A 517 22.17 35.29 38.09
N LYS A 518 22.55 36.27 37.27
CA LYS A 518 23.38 37.40 37.68
C LYS A 518 22.55 38.43 38.44
#